data_2c44f9d60b428528e7e63d51b9586194
#
_entry.id   2c44f9d60b428528e7e63d51b9586194
#
_cell.length_a   1.000
_cell.length_b   1.000
_cell.length_c   1.000
_cell.angle_alpha   90.00
_cell.angle_beta   90.00
_cell.angle_gamma   90.00
#
_symmetry.space_group_name_H-M   'P 1'
#
loop_
_entity.id
_entity.type
_entity.pdbx_description
1 polymer ?
#
loop_
_entity_poly.entity_id
_entity_poly.type
_entity_poly.pdbx_seq_one_letter_code
_entity_poly.pdbx_strand_id
1 'polypeptide(L)'
;MGNAYEIYALRYATMSPRTPSMNFLAPDPHDSTAQDLDYFVWLIRGGGRDILVDTGFNAEEASVRARKLTLNPVDALERFGVAASSIRDIIVTHLHYDHAGNLDRFPNARFHLQEREMAYATGRCMCNGLLRHPFTVEHVTQMVRHVYGERVTFHSGDGEVAPGVTVHRVGGHSDGLQIVKVETARGPVVLASDAAHYYANLQRRSPFPIVYNVGDMAIGWETIERLAGHPDRFIPGHDPVVTEIYPRASDKVDAWALHLPPSRSFAK
;
A
#
# COMPACT_ATOMS: atom_id res chain seq x y z
N MET A 1 -19.86 -13.43 -16.48
CA MET A 1 -19.73 -12.97 -15.08
C MET A 1 -18.26 -12.68 -14.88
N GLY A 2 -17.86 -11.42 -14.60
CA GLY A 2 -16.46 -11.11 -14.35
C GLY A 2 -15.98 -11.87 -13.11
N ASN A 3 -14.72 -12.36 -13.14
CA ASN A 3 -14.11 -13.02 -12.01
C ASN A 3 -14.04 -12.04 -10.84
N ALA A 4 -14.81 -12.27 -9.79
CA ALA A 4 -14.69 -11.53 -8.55
C ALA A 4 -13.39 -11.95 -7.85
N TYR A 5 -12.57 -10.97 -7.49
CA TYR A 5 -11.32 -11.22 -6.76
C TYR A 5 -11.54 -11.28 -5.25
N GLU A 6 -10.72 -12.07 -4.60
CA GLU A 6 -10.48 -12.03 -3.15
C GLU A 6 -9.29 -11.11 -2.87
N ILE A 7 -9.33 -10.38 -1.75
CA ILE A 7 -8.26 -9.50 -1.32
C ILE A 7 -7.93 -9.84 0.13
N TYR A 8 -6.64 -9.97 0.42
CA TYR A 8 -6.15 -10.25 1.76
C TYR A 8 -5.10 -9.22 2.16
N ALA A 9 -5.25 -8.62 3.36
CA ALA A 9 -4.19 -7.84 3.98
C ALA A 9 -3.34 -8.76 4.85
N LEU A 10 -2.03 -8.79 4.64
CA LEU A 10 -1.07 -9.51 5.46
C LEU A 10 -0.28 -8.48 6.26
N ARG A 11 -0.51 -8.43 7.59
CA ARG A 11 0.25 -7.55 8.49
C ARG A 11 1.59 -8.19 8.80
N TYR A 12 2.65 -7.44 8.53
CA TYR A 12 4.01 -7.92 8.72
C TYR A 12 4.82 -7.15 9.78
N ALA A 13 4.38 -5.95 10.14
CA ALA A 13 5.05 -5.11 11.13
C ALA A 13 4.08 -4.13 11.80
N THR A 14 4.52 -3.52 12.90
CA THR A 14 3.80 -2.47 13.62
C THR A 14 4.75 -1.36 14.08
N MET A 15 4.21 -0.17 14.33
CA MET A 15 4.91 0.94 14.96
C MET A 15 4.05 1.55 16.08
N SER A 16 4.54 1.46 17.32
CA SER A 16 3.88 1.92 18.53
C SER A 16 4.93 2.45 19.53
N PRO A 17 4.62 3.44 20.38
CA PRO A 17 3.39 4.25 20.36
C PRO A 17 3.45 5.38 19.33
N ARG A 18 2.28 5.88 18.90
CA ARG A 18 2.17 7.05 18.02
C ARG A 18 1.16 8.05 18.57
N THR A 19 1.42 9.33 18.31
CA THR A 19 0.57 10.46 18.73
C THR A 19 -0.15 11.06 17.52
N PRO A 20 -1.22 11.85 17.69
CA PRO A 20 -1.91 12.52 16.58
C PRO A 20 -0.98 13.37 15.70
N SER A 21 0.00 14.07 16.30
CA SER A 21 0.99 14.85 15.54
C SER A 21 1.92 14.02 14.64
N MET A 22 2.02 12.73 14.90
CA MET A 22 2.76 11.79 14.04
C MET A 22 1.88 11.23 12.91
N ASN A 23 0.55 11.39 12.99
CA ASN A 23 -0.43 10.78 12.09
C ASN A 23 -1.19 11.80 11.23
N PHE A 24 -1.17 13.08 11.62
CA PHE A 24 -1.90 14.15 10.94
C PHE A 24 -1.02 15.39 10.77
N LEU A 25 -1.00 15.96 9.57
CA LEU A 25 -0.24 17.18 9.25
C LEU A 25 -0.75 18.38 10.06
N ALA A 26 -2.06 18.45 10.31
CA ALA A 26 -2.71 19.43 11.17
C ALA A 26 -3.54 18.70 12.22
N PRO A 27 -2.92 18.21 13.30
CA PRO A 27 -3.64 17.49 14.35
C PRO A 27 -4.52 18.45 15.16
N ASP A 28 -5.65 17.93 15.66
CA ASP A 28 -6.42 18.62 16.68
C ASP A 28 -5.56 18.67 17.97
N PRO A 29 -5.27 19.87 18.53
CA PRO A 29 -4.44 20.00 19.73
C PRO A 29 -5.09 19.37 20.99
N HIS A 30 -6.38 19.10 20.96
CA HIS A 30 -7.10 18.43 22.04
C HIS A 30 -7.24 16.91 21.84
N ASP A 31 -6.85 16.38 20.68
CA ASP A 31 -6.86 14.94 20.40
C ASP A 31 -5.61 14.30 21.03
N SER A 32 -5.81 13.51 22.07
CA SER A 32 -4.77 12.72 22.73
C SER A 32 -4.83 11.23 22.39
N THR A 33 -5.70 10.84 21.45
CA THR A 33 -5.93 9.44 21.09
C THR A 33 -4.68 8.86 20.42
N ALA A 34 -4.03 7.92 21.10
CA ALA A 34 -2.95 7.14 20.50
C ALA A 34 -3.53 6.26 19.38
N GLN A 35 -2.91 6.28 18.24
CA GLN A 35 -3.27 5.42 17.11
C GLN A 35 -1.99 4.87 16.49
N ASP A 36 -1.75 3.57 16.73
CA ASP A 36 -0.59 2.88 16.21
C ASP A 36 -0.64 2.76 14.68
N LEU A 37 0.43 2.34 14.08
CA LEU A 37 0.54 2.16 12.65
C LEU A 37 0.91 0.71 12.36
N ASP A 38 0.10 0.03 11.56
CA ASP A 38 0.36 -1.31 11.06
C ASP A 38 0.92 -1.26 9.64
N TYR A 39 1.72 -2.25 9.29
CA TYR A 39 2.29 -2.38 7.95
C TYR A 39 1.73 -3.61 7.27
N PHE A 40 1.20 -3.42 6.06
CA PHE A 40 0.58 -4.47 5.27
C PHE A 40 1.24 -4.62 3.90
N VAL A 41 1.19 -5.84 3.38
CA VAL A 41 1.20 -6.12 1.95
C VAL A 41 -0.15 -6.76 1.61
N TRP A 42 -0.62 -6.59 0.36
CA TRP A 42 -1.93 -7.11 -0.01
C TRP A 42 -1.81 -8.18 -1.09
N LEU A 43 -2.53 -9.26 -0.93
CA LEU A 43 -2.65 -10.32 -1.92
C LEU A 43 -4.03 -10.22 -2.59
N ILE A 44 -4.06 -10.11 -3.91
CA ILE A 44 -5.25 -10.16 -4.75
C ILE A 44 -5.27 -11.52 -5.43
N ARG A 45 -6.33 -12.31 -5.20
CA ARG A 45 -6.46 -13.68 -5.71
C ARG A 45 -7.73 -13.82 -6.54
N GLY A 46 -7.61 -14.33 -7.75
CA GLY A 46 -8.75 -14.59 -8.63
C GLY A 46 -8.33 -14.74 -10.09
N GLY A 47 -9.23 -15.23 -10.94
CA GLY A 47 -8.94 -15.41 -12.34
C GLY A 47 -7.77 -16.36 -12.64
N GLY A 48 -7.45 -17.27 -11.71
CA GLY A 48 -6.32 -18.20 -11.84
C GLY A 48 -4.96 -17.58 -11.58
N ARG A 49 -4.89 -16.42 -10.88
CA ARG A 49 -3.66 -15.70 -10.57
C ARG A 49 -3.64 -15.13 -9.16
N ASP A 50 -2.44 -14.94 -8.64
CA ASP A 50 -2.14 -14.18 -7.44
C ASP A 50 -1.33 -12.93 -7.86
N ILE A 51 -1.81 -11.74 -7.47
CA ILE A 51 -1.14 -10.46 -7.68
C ILE A 51 -0.80 -9.91 -6.30
N LEU A 52 0.44 -9.53 -6.08
CA LEU A 52 0.87 -8.89 -4.84
C LEU A 52 0.83 -7.37 -4.99
N VAL A 53 0.42 -6.66 -3.95
CA VAL A 53 0.53 -5.20 -3.86
C VAL A 53 1.51 -4.89 -2.76
N ASP A 54 2.60 -4.24 -3.13
CA ASP A 54 3.78 -3.91 -2.34
C ASP A 54 4.57 -5.14 -1.83
N THR A 55 5.79 -4.92 -1.38
CA THR A 55 6.71 -5.98 -0.93
C THR A 55 7.16 -5.79 0.53
N GLY A 56 6.70 -4.73 1.19
CA GLY A 56 7.05 -4.40 2.57
C GLY A 56 8.54 -4.08 2.76
N PHE A 57 9.01 -4.14 3.99
CA PHE A 57 10.43 -3.98 4.31
C PHE A 57 11.03 -5.25 4.94
N ASN A 58 12.38 -5.33 4.93
CA ASN A 58 13.15 -6.43 5.49
C ASN A 58 13.63 -6.15 6.92
N ALA A 59 14.34 -7.12 7.52
CA ALA A 59 14.84 -7.01 8.90
C ALA A 59 15.89 -5.89 9.07
N GLU A 60 16.68 -5.59 8.04
CA GLU A 60 17.68 -4.52 8.07
C GLU A 60 16.99 -3.15 8.20
N GLU A 61 16.01 -2.88 7.33
CA GLU A 61 15.21 -1.64 7.41
C GLU A 61 14.45 -1.54 8.74
N ALA A 62 13.89 -2.65 9.23
CA ALA A 62 13.24 -2.69 10.53
C ALA A 62 14.18 -2.23 11.66
N SER A 63 15.42 -2.71 11.64
CA SER A 63 16.45 -2.33 12.62
C SER A 63 16.83 -0.86 12.50
N VAL A 64 17.17 -0.39 11.30
CA VAL A 64 17.62 0.99 11.04
C VAL A 64 16.54 2.01 11.41
N ARG A 65 15.27 1.70 11.14
CA ARG A 65 14.14 2.60 11.37
C ARG A 65 13.39 2.37 12.67
N ALA A 66 13.89 1.45 13.53
CA ALA A 66 13.24 1.06 14.79
C ALA A 66 11.76 0.65 14.60
N ARG A 67 11.51 -0.23 13.62
CA ARG A 67 10.19 -0.81 13.37
C ARG A 67 10.11 -2.21 13.97
N LYS A 68 8.94 -2.58 14.48
CA LYS A 68 8.71 -3.91 15.02
C LYS A 68 8.24 -4.84 13.89
N LEU A 69 9.20 -5.52 13.25
CA LEU A 69 8.92 -6.58 12.29
C LEU A 69 8.38 -7.80 13.03
N THR A 70 7.17 -8.24 12.72
CA THR A 70 6.56 -9.47 13.27
C THR A 70 6.95 -10.70 12.46
N LEU A 71 6.94 -10.54 11.13
CA LEU A 71 7.30 -11.59 10.18
C LEU A 71 7.74 -10.92 8.87
N ASN A 72 8.76 -11.46 8.20
CA ASN A 72 9.10 -10.95 6.87
C ASN A 72 7.89 -11.10 5.92
N PRO A 73 7.54 -10.10 5.10
CA PRO A 73 6.39 -10.17 4.19
C PRO A 73 6.40 -11.38 3.26
N VAL A 74 7.57 -11.79 2.78
CA VAL A 74 7.72 -12.97 1.91
C VAL A 74 7.39 -14.24 2.68
N ASP A 75 7.90 -14.37 3.91
CA ASP A 75 7.61 -15.52 4.77
C ASP A 75 6.12 -15.55 5.17
N ALA A 76 5.50 -14.37 5.36
CA ALA A 76 4.07 -14.26 5.63
C ALA A 76 3.25 -14.79 4.43
N LEU A 77 3.63 -14.40 3.22
CA LEU A 77 3.01 -14.86 1.98
C LEU A 77 3.14 -16.38 1.81
N GLU A 78 4.33 -16.94 2.05
CA GLU A 78 4.57 -18.39 1.97
C GLU A 78 3.77 -19.17 3.01
N ARG A 79 3.71 -18.69 4.26
CA ARG A 79 2.85 -19.30 5.29
C ARG A 79 1.36 -19.16 4.99
N PHE A 80 0.96 -18.13 4.26
CA PHE A 80 -0.41 -17.99 3.75
C PHE A 80 -0.71 -18.95 2.60
N GLY A 81 0.31 -19.65 2.08
CA GLY A 81 0.18 -20.68 1.05
C GLY A 81 0.48 -20.21 -0.37
N VAL A 82 1.24 -19.11 -0.52
CA VAL A 82 1.65 -18.56 -1.82
C VAL A 82 3.17 -18.46 -1.87
N ALA A 83 3.80 -19.23 -2.74
CA ALA A 83 5.23 -19.14 -2.95
C ALA A 83 5.62 -17.83 -3.65
N ALA A 84 6.66 -17.15 -3.18
CA ALA A 84 7.14 -15.92 -3.82
C ALA A 84 7.50 -16.12 -5.29
N SER A 85 8.01 -17.32 -5.65
CA SER A 85 8.33 -17.70 -7.03
C SER A 85 7.12 -17.91 -7.94
N SER A 86 5.91 -18.05 -7.38
CA SER A 86 4.67 -18.18 -8.14
C SER A 86 4.07 -16.83 -8.53
N ILE A 87 4.43 -15.75 -7.84
CA ILE A 87 3.94 -14.40 -8.13
C ILE A 87 4.51 -13.93 -9.47
N ARG A 88 3.61 -13.52 -10.37
CA ARG A 88 3.95 -13.02 -11.71
C ARG A 88 3.78 -11.52 -11.87
N ASP A 89 2.90 -10.92 -11.09
CA ASP A 89 2.61 -9.49 -11.13
C ASP A 89 2.67 -8.92 -9.72
N ILE A 90 3.44 -7.85 -9.56
CA ILE A 90 3.53 -7.07 -8.32
C ILE A 90 3.22 -5.61 -8.66
N ILE A 91 2.22 -5.06 -8.01
CA ILE A 91 1.91 -3.64 -8.08
C ILE A 91 2.71 -2.97 -6.97
N VAL A 92 3.65 -2.10 -7.32
CA VAL A 92 4.37 -1.26 -6.36
C VAL A 92 3.67 0.08 -6.31
N THR A 93 3.02 0.37 -5.17
CA THR A 93 2.23 1.59 -5.05
C THR A 93 3.10 2.83 -5.10
N HIS A 94 4.28 2.78 -4.45
CA HIS A 94 5.34 3.78 -4.52
C HIS A 94 6.66 3.20 -3.95
N LEU A 95 7.76 3.95 -4.04
CA LEU A 95 9.09 3.44 -3.73
C LEU A 95 9.60 3.79 -2.32
N HIS A 96 8.73 4.09 -1.36
CA HIS A 96 9.13 4.22 0.02
C HIS A 96 9.60 2.87 0.60
N TYR A 97 10.40 2.92 1.66
CA TYR A 97 11.09 1.77 2.22
C TYR A 97 10.18 0.60 2.59
N ASP A 98 8.96 0.92 3.04
CA ASP A 98 7.97 -0.04 3.54
C ASP A 98 7.04 -0.61 2.46
N HIS A 99 7.24 -0.23 1.20
CA HIS A 99 6.51 -0.75 0.06
C HIS A 99 7.41 -1.48 -0.95
N ALA A 100 8.71 -1.20 -0.98
CA ALA A 100 9.64 -1.70 -2.00
C ALA A 100 10.88 -2.44 -1.44
N GLY A 101 10.80 -3.01 -0.24
CA GLY A 101 11.97 -3.51 0.49
C GLY A 101 12.37 -4.96 0.24
N ASN A 102 11.65 -5.76 -0.54
CA ASN A 102 11.94 -7.17 -0.83
C ASN A 102 11.76 -7.50 -2.32
N LEU A 103 12.02 -6.55 -3.21
CA LEU A 103 11.82 -6.73 -4.67
C LEU A 103 12.63 -7.90 -5.23
N ASP A 104 13.82 -8.15 -4.73
CA ASP A 104 14.74 -9.22 -5.13
C ASP A 104 14.23 -10.62 -4.80
N ARG A 105 13.29 -10.73 -3.84
CA ARG A 105 12.73 -12.01 -3.38
C ARG A 105 11.70 -12.61 -4.35
N PHE A 106 11.32 -11.88 -5.40
CA PHE A 106 10.31 -12.30 -6.38
C PHE A 106 10.95 -12.51 -7.77
N PRO A 107 11.59 -13.68 -8.00
CA PRO A 107 12.43 -13.90 -9.18
C PRO A 107 11.67 -13.87 -10.51
N ASN A 108 10.37 -14.18 -10.48
CA ASN A 108 9.54 -14.32 -11.68
C ASN A 108 8.53 -13.18 -11.87
N ALA A 109 8.52 -12.18 -10.97
CA ALA A 109 7.55 -11.11 -11.01
C ALA A 109 7.92 -10.02 -12.02
N ARG A 110 6.90 -9.43 -12.62
CA ARG A 110 6.89 -8.15 -13.30
C ARG A 110 6.34 -7.11 -12.34
N PHE A 111 6.97 -5.96 -12.27
CA PHE A 111 6.60 -4.87 -11.37
C PHE A 111 5.81 -3.81 -12.13
N HIS A 112 4.65 -3.41 -11.60
CA HIS A 112 3.81 -2.35 -12.14
C HIS A 112 4.05 -1.07 -11.33
N LEU A 113 4.61 -0.03 -11.96
CA LEU A 113 5.03 1.21 -11.31
C LEU A 113 4.63 2.42 -12.15
N GLN A 114 4.33 3.55 -11.53
CA GLN A 114 4.13 4.80 -12.25
C GLN A 114 5.47 5.38 -12.74
N GLU A 115 5.53 5.89 -14.00
CA GLU A 115 6.70 6.58 -14.52
C GLU A 115 7.13 7.73 -13.62
N ARG A 116 6.16 8.47 -13.10
CA ARG A 116 6.42 9.61 -12.20
C ARG A 116 7.07 9.20 -10.88
N GLU A 117 6.77 8.00 -10.37
CA GLU A 117 7.41 7.50 -9.15
C GLU A 117 8.89 7.22 -9.39
N MET A 118 9.22 6.58 -10.49
CA MET A 118 10.61 6.35 -10.86
C MET A 118 11.38 7.67 -11.10
N ALA A 119 10.77 8.62 -11.81
CA ALA A 119 11.33 9.94 -12.04
C ALA A 119 11.53 10.72 -10.73
N TYR A 120 10.60 10.61 -9.79
CA TYR A 120 10.69 11.24 -8.47
C TYR A 120 11.82 10.63 -7.63
N ALA A 121 11.85 9.29 -7.52
CA ALA A 121 12.81 8.54 -6.70
C ALA A 121 14.27 8.62 -7.21
N THR A 122 14.48 9.02 -8.48
CA THR A 122 15.81 9.18 -9.08
C THR A 122 16.12 10.63 -9.48
N GLY A 123 15.18 11.54 -9.25
CA GLY A 123 15.28 12.93 -9.65
C GLY A 123 15.88 13.85 -8.58
N ARG A 124 15.87 15.15 -8.91
CA ARG A 124 16.42 16.21 -8.05
C ARG A 124 15.81 16.28 -6.64
N CYS A 125 14.59 15.80 -6.46
CA CYS A 125 13.91 15.79 -5.17
C CYS A 125 14.70 14.96 -4.14
N MET A 126 15.38 13.92 -4.58
CA MET A 126 16.21 13.07 -3.72
C MET A 126 17.51 13.74 -3.23
N CYS A 127 17.86 14.91 -3.75
CA CYS A 127 18.93 15.74 -3.16
C CYS A 127 18.49 16.43 -1.87
N ASN A 128 17.18 16.52 -1.59
CA ASN A 128 16.64 17.10 -0.37
C ASN A 128 16.42 16.02 0.70
N GLY A 129 17.04 16.20 1.89
CA GLY A 129 16.98 15.22 2.98
C GLY A 129 15.56 14.95 3.50
N LEU A 130 14.67 15.96 3.51
CA LEU A 130 13.27 15.79 3.92
C LEU A 130 12.51 14.88 2.97
N LEU A 131 12.64 15.11 1.66
CA LEU A 131 11.93 14.33 0.63
C LEU A 131 12.52 12.93 0.45
N ARG A 132 13.84 12.79 0.64
CA ARG A 132 14.55 11.50 0.55
C ARG A 132 14.31 10.59 1.76
N HIS A 133 13.96 11.14 2.93
CA HIS A 133 13.90 10.40 4.20
C HIS A 133 13.12 9.06 4.13
N PRO A 134 11.95 8.97 3.46
CA PRO A 134 11.19 7.71 3.39
C PRO A 134 11.72 6.71 2.35
N PHE A 135 12.72 7.07 1.56
CA PHE A 135 13.32 6.18 0.57
C PHE A 135 14.54 5.45 1.14
N THR A 136 14.82 4.26 0.59
CA THR A 136 16.07 3.52 0.77
C THR A 136 16.73 3.35 -0.59
N VAL A 137 17.98 3.79 -0.71
CA VAL A 137 18.68 3.83 -2.00
C VAL A 137 18.83 2.44 -2.64
N GLU A 138 19.02 1.41 -1.83
CA GLU A 138 19.11 0.02 -2.27
C GLU A 138 17.82 -0.45 -2.98
N HIS A 139 16.65 -0.10 -2.43
CA HIS A 139 15.35 -0.45 -3.02
C HIS A 139 15.14 0.25 -4.37
N VAL A 140 15.46 1.55 -4.44
CA VAL A 140 15.42 2.32 -5.69
C VAL A 140 16.39 1.73 -6.71
N THR A 141 17.62 1.38 -6.29
CA THR A 141 18.62 0.78 -7.17
C THR A 141 18.17 -0.60 -7.68
N GLN A 142 17.53 -1.41 -6.82
CA GLN A 142 16.94 -2.68 -7.25
C GLN A 142 15.87 -2.47 -8.32
N MET A 143 14.97 -1.48 -8.13
CA MET A 143 13.97 -1.15 -9.14
C MET A 143 14.61 -0.70 -10.47
N VAL A 144 15.68 0.11 -10.42
CA VAL A 144 16.47 0.45 -11.64
C VAL A 144 16.99 -0.80 -12.34
N ARG A 145 17.54 -1.77 -11.58
CA ARG A 145 18.00 -3.04 -12.17
C ARG A 145 16.85 -3.83 -12.82
N HIS A 146 15.66 -3.81 -12.21
CA HIS A 146 14.46 -4.45 -12.80
C HIS A 146 14.01 -3.75 -14.08
N VAL A 147 14.16 -2.41 -14.19
CA VAL A 147 13.91 -1.69 -15.45
C VAL A 147 14.83 -2.19 -16.55
N TYR A 148 16.15 -2.24 -16.31
CA TYR A 148 17.13 -2.73 -17.28
C TYR A 148 16.99 -4.24 -17.56
N GLY A 149 16.44 -5.00 -16.62
CA GLY A 149 16.10 -6.41 -16.78
C GLY A 149 14.75 -6.67 -17.47
N GLU A 150 14.10 -5.64 -18.02
CA GLU A 150 12.80 -5.72 -18.72
C GLU A 150 11.65 -6.28 -17.84
N ARG A 151 11.75 -6.10 -16.53
CA ARG A 151 10.82 -6.62 -15.54
C ARG A 151 9.87 -5.57 -14.97
N VAL A 152 9.82 -4.36 -15.54
CA VAL A 152 8.93 -3.28 -15.13
C VAL A 152 7.94 -2.95 -16.23
N THR A 153 6.68 -2.84 -15.88
CA THR A 153 5.64 -2.23 -16.70
C THR A 153 5.35 -0.84 -16.11
N PHE A 154 5.69 0.18 -16.88
CA PHE A 154 5.36 1.55 -16.48
C PHE A 154 3.93 1.90 -16.85
N HIS A 155 3.27 2.60 -15.92
CA HIS A 155 1.98 3.24 -16.11
C HIS A 155 2.14 4.76 -16.10
N SER A 156 1.34 5.46 -16.88
CA SER A 156 1.29 6.92 -16.91
C SER A 156 -0.15 7.37 -16.64
N GLY A 157 -0.52 7.40 -15.36
CA GLY A 157 -1.89 7.63 -14.91
C GLY A 157 -2.66 6.34 -14.62
N ASP A 158 -3.81 6.16 -15.26
CA ASP A 158 -4.63 4.96 -15.11
C ASP A 158 -4.09 3.80 -15.97
N GLY A 159 -4.16 2.58 -15.44
CA GLY A 159 -3.71 1.38 -16.16
C GLY A 159 -4.41 0.12 -15.69
N GLU A 160 -4.49 -0.88 -16.57
CA GLU A 160 -5.00 -2.22 -16.24
C GLU A 160 -3.82 -3.17 -16.03
N VAL A 161 -3.83 -3.89 -14.90
CA VAL A 161 -2.86 -4.96 -14.58
C VAL A 161 -3.43 -6.31 -14.98
N ALA A 162 -4.71 -6.51 -14.70
CA ALA A 162 -5.47 -7.68 -15.10
C ALA A 162 -6.96 -7.29 -15.22
N PRO A 163 -7.79 -8.05 -15.97
CA PRO A 163 -9.21 -7.78 -16.06
C PRO A 163 -9.85 -7.66 -14.69
N GLY A 164 -10.31 -6.46 -14.31
CA GLY A 164 -10.88 -6.16 -12.99
C GLY A 164 -9.87 -5.72 -11.91
N VAL A 165 -8.58 -5.58 -12.25
CA VAL A 165 -7.54 -5.00 -11.38
C VAL A 165 -6.88 -3.84 -12.10
N THR A 166 -7.11 -2.61 -11.63
CA THR A 166 -6.60 -1.39 -12.24
C THR A 166 -5.80 -0.55 -11.24
N VAL A 167 -4.83 0.17 -11.76
CA VAL A 167 -4.02 1.14 -11.00
C VAL A 167 -4.39 2.56 -11.43
N HIS A 168 -4.37 3.49 -10.49
CA HIS A 168 -4.69 4.89 -10.73
C HIS A 168 -3.67 5.76 -10.01
N ARG A 169 -2.95 6.61 -10.76
CA ARG A 169 -2.03 7.57 -10.13
C ARG A 169 -2.85 8.64 -9.40
N VAL A 170 -2.53 8.86 -8.14
CA VAL A 170 -3.11 9.95 -7.34
C VAL A 170 -2.05 10.94 -6.86
N GLY A 171 -0.80 10.50 -6.68
CA GLY A 171 0.25 11.35 -6.14
C GLY A 171 0.02 11.75 -4.69
N GLY A 172 0.51 12.91 -4.31
CA GLY A 172 0.32 13.51 -2.99
C GLY A 172 1.35 13.09 -1.96
N HIS A 173 1.37 11.84 -1.53
CA HIS A 173 2.35 11.30 -0.59
C HIS A 173 3.76 11.19 -1.21
N SER A 174 3.86 10.60 -2.39
CA SER A 174 4.97 10.71 -3.33
C SER A 174 4.44 11.24 -4.67
N ASP A 175 5.31 11.60 -5.62
CA ASP A 175 4.83 12.16 -6.89
C ASP A 175 4.12 11.14 -7.77
N GLY A 176 4.53 9.89 -7.70
CA GLY A 176 3.98 8.80 -8.49
C GLY A 176 3.11 7.81 -7.72
N LEU A 177 2.69 8.12 -6.48
CA LEU A 177 1.84 7.22 -5.72
C LEU A 177 0.62 6.77 -6.54
N GLN A 178 0.38 5.47 -6.60
CA GLN A 178 -0.80 4.87 -7.21
C GLN A 178 -1.62 4.07 -6.20
N ILE A 179 -2.93 4.08 -6.41
CA ILE A 179 -3.90 3.26 -5.69
C ILE A 179 -4.35 2.10 -6.58
N VAL A 180 -4.89 1.04 -5.98
CA VAL A 180 -5.33 -0.16 -6.71
C VAL A 180 -6.83 -0.35 -6.53
N LYS A 181 -7.57 -0.40 -7.65
CA LYS A 181 -8.99 -0.76 -7.66
C LYS A 181 -9.14 -2.22 -8.08
N VAL A 182 -9.90 -2.99 -7.31
CA VAL A 182 -10.12 -4.42 -7.50
C VAL A 182 -11.62 -4.72 -7.52
N GLU A 183 -12.09 -5.40 -8.57
CA GLU A 183 -13.47 -5.84 -8.67
C GLU A 183 -13.68 -7.09 -7.79
N THR A 184 -14.54 -6.96 -6.77
CA THR A 184 -14.86 -8.04 -5.82
C THR A 184 -16.35 -8.38 -5.85
N ALA A 185 -16.76 -9.45 -5.18
CA ALA A 185 -18.16 -9.84 -5.07
C ALA A 185 -19.04 -8.77 -4.38
N ARG A 186 -18.45 -7.91 -3.53
CA ARG A 186 -19.15 -6.79 -2.88
C ARG A 186 -19.07 -5.46 -3.66
N GLY A 187 -18.57 -5.51 -4.89
CA GLY A 187 -18.28 -4.36 -5.75
C GLY A 187 -16.80 -3.94 -5.68
N PRO A 188 -16.44 -2.79 -6.29
CA PRO A 188 -15.06 -2.35 -6.32
C PRO A 188 -14.53 -2.07 -4.92
N VAL A 189 -13.33 -2.58 -4.62
CA VAL A 189 -12.57 -2.25 -3.41
C VAL A 189 -11.31 -1.50 -3.85
N VAL A 190 -11.01 -0.39 -3.19
CA VAL A 190 -9.84 0.45 -3.46
C VAL A 190 -8.82 0.27 -2.34
N LEU A 191 -7.65 -0.27 -2.66
CA LEU A 191 -6.48 -0.25 -1.79
C LEU A 191 -5.83 1.13 -1.96
N ALA A 192 -6.00 1.99 -0.96
CA ALA A 192 -5.58 3.39 -1.02
C ALA A 192 -4.08 3.57 -0.77
N SER A 193 -3.40 2.56 -0.20
CA SER A 193 -2.02 2.69 0.23
C SER A 193 -1.82 4.02 1.00
N ASP A 194 -0.77 4.73 0.74
CA ASP A 194 -0.39 5.95 1.46
C ASP A 194 -1.09 7.23 0.96
N ALA A 195 -2.04 7.10 0.02
CA ALA A 195 -3.00 8.18 -0.23
C ALA A 195 -3.89 8.43 1.01
N ALA A 196 -4.08 7.40 1.86
CA ALA A 196 -4.67 7.53 3.18
C ALA A 196 -4.04 6.48 4.11
N HIS A 197 -3.20 6.89 5.06
CA HIS A 197 -2.63 5.97 6.05
C HIS A 197 -3.70 5.41 6.98
N TYR A 198 -4.64 6.26 7.37
CA TYR A 198 -5.77 5.94 8.25
C TYR A 198 -7.09 6.32 7.58
N TYR A 199 -8.17 5.65 7.94
CA TYR A 199 -9.52 6.11 7.59
C TYR A 199 -9.73 7.58 7.97
N ALA A 200 -9.21 7.96 9.13
CA ALA A 200 -9.31 9.31 9.65
C ALA A 200 -8.61 10.38 8.80
N ASN A 201 -7.53 10.06 8.05
CA ASN A 201 -6.88 11.03 7.16
C ASN A 201 -7.87 11.53 6.10
N LEU A 202 -8.57 10.61 5.44
CA LEU A 202 -9.57 10.94 4.43
C LEU A 202 -10.81 11.58 5.07
N GLN A 203 -11.33 11.02 6.16
CA GLN A 203 -12.54 11.51 6.82
C GLN A 203 -12.39 12.94 7.38
N ARG A 204 -11.23 13.26 7.95
CA ARG A 204 -10.90 14.57 8.53
C ARG A 204 -10.29 15.53 7.50
N ARG A 205 -10.03 15.08 6.26
CA ARG A 205 -9.28 15.84 5.24
C ARG A 205 -7.94 16.36 5.76
N SER A 206 -7.25 15.53 6.55
CA SER A 206 -5.94 15.86 7.14
C SER A 206 -4.91 14.82 6.71
N PRO A 207 -3.92 15.20 5.88
CA PRO A 207 -2.89 14.29 5.39
C PRO A 207 -2.02 13.72 6.50
N PHE A 208 -1.43 12.56 6.25
CA PHE A 208 -0.29 12.09 7.02
C PHE A 208 0.91 13.04 6.81
N PRO A 209 1.79 13.25 7.83
CA PRO A 209 2.86 14.25 7.74
C PRO A 209 3.92 14.02 6.66
N ILE A 210 4.10 12.78 6.16
CA ILE A 210 4.91 12.52 4.97
C ILE A 210 4.03 12.78 3.76
N VAL A 211 4.17 13.97 3.18
CA VAL A 211 3.38 14.42 2.04
C VAL A 211 4.24 15.31 1.13
N TYR A 212 4.30 14.96 -0.16
CA TYR A 212 5.01 15.73 -1.18
C TYR A 212 4.16 16.88 -1.71
N ASN A 213 2.88 16.63 -1.97
CA ASN A 213 1.94 17.62 -2.52
C ASN A 213 0.56 17.47 -1.88
N VAL A 214 0.18 18.42 -1.05
CA VAL A 214 -1.12 18.42 -0.35
C VAL A 214 -2.29 18.57 -1.33
N GLY A 215 -2.12 19.32 -2.42
CA GLY A 215 -3.17 19.49 -3.44
C GLY A 215 -3.49 18.18 -4.16
N ASP A 216 -2.44 17.46 -4.62
CA ASP A 216 -2.62 16.15 -5.24
C ASP A 216 -3.23 15.14 -4.24
N MET A 217 -2.84 15.21 -2.95
CA MET A 217 -3.42 14.37 -1.91
C MET A 217 -4.92 14.58 -1.77
N ALA A 218 -5.39 15.83 -1.75
CA ALA A 218 -6.81 16.16 -1.65
C ALA A 218 -7.60 15.65 -2.86
N ILE A 219 -7.10 15.85 -4.07
CA ILE A 219 -7.69 15.34 -5.32
C ILE A 219 -7.66 13.80 -5.35
N GLY A 220 -6.60 13.21 -4.80
CA GLY A 220 -6.47 11.76 -4.64
C GLY A 220 -7.58 11.16 -3.79
N TRP A 221 -8.01 11.82 -2.72
CA TRP A 221 -9.14 11.38 -1.90
C TRP A 221 -10.46 11.39 -2.65
N GLU A 222 -10.72 12.42 -3.46
CA GLU A 222 -11.91 12.45 -4.33
C GLU A 222 -11.90 11.29 -5.33
N THR A 223 -10.73 10.94 -5.84
CA THR A 223 -10.54 9.79 -6.74
C THR A 223 -10.82 8.47 -6.01
N ILE A 224 -10.33 8.30 -4.77
CA ILE A 224 -10.64 7.13 -3.94
C ILE A 224 -12.15 7.00 -3.71
N GLU A 225 -12.81 8.07 -3.28
CA GLU A 225 -14.25 8.08 -3.01
C GLU A 225 -15.08 7.72 -4.26
N ARG A 226 -14.72 8.31 -5.40
CA ARG A 226 -15.37 8.04 -6.69
C ARG A 226 -15.20 6.59 -7.14
N LEU A 227 -13.98 6.02 -7.04
CA LEU A 227 -13.68 4.66 -7.48
C LEU A 227 -14.28 3.61 -6.54
N ALA A 228 -14.24 3.85 -5.23
CA ALA A 228 -14.83 2.96 -4.23
C ALA A 228 -16.37 2.99 -4.29
N GLY A 229 -16.97 4.15 -4.55
CA GLY A 229 -18.41 4.34 -4.60
C GLY A 229 -19.16 4.13 -3.28
N HIS A 230 -18.46 3.73 -2.23
CA HIS A 230 -18.97 3.52 -0.89
C HIS A 230 -17.85 3.62 0.16
N PRO A 231 -18.07 4.27 1.33
CA PRO A 231 -17.02 4.46 2.34
C PRO A 231 -16.41 3.16 2.88
N ASP A 232 -17.14 2.04 2.89
CA ASP A 232 -16.62 0.76 3.36
C ASP A 232 -15.76 0.03 2.31
N ARG A 233 -15.59 0.60 1.12
CA ARG A 233 -14.88 -0.03 0.01
C ARG A 233 -13.52 0.57 -0.27
N PHE A 234 -13.01 1.49 0.55
CA PHE A 234 -11.60 1.83 0.52
C PHE A 234 -10.87 1.27 1.73
N ILE A 235 -9.62 0.89 1.52
CA ILE A 235 -8.73 0.31 2.52
C ILE A 235 -7.52 1.23 2.66
N PRO A 236 -7.27 1.82 3.84
CA PRO A 236 -6.09 2.64 4.08
C PRO A 236 -4.82 1.80 4.17
N GLY A 237 -3.65 2.45 4.01
CA GLY A 237 -2.36 1.78 3.97
C GLY A 237 -1.92 1.18 5.30
N HIS A 238 -2.25 1.82 6.43
CA HIS A 238 -1.59 1.56 7.69
C HIS A 238 -2.49 1.53 8.93
N ASP A 239 -3.81 1.57 8.75
CA ASP A 239 -4.74 1.68 9.87
C ASP A 239 -4.93 0.35 10.61
N PRO A 240 -4.62 0.24 11.91
CA PRO A 240 -4.89 -0.96 12.70
C PRO A 240 -6.37 -1.35 12.73
N VAL A 241 -7.28 -0.41 12.53
CA VAL A 241 -8.73 -0.65 12.43
C VAL A 241 -9.05 -1.70 11.37
N VAL A 242 -8.25 -1.85 10.32
CA VAL A 242 -8.39 -2.92 9.31
C VAL A 242 -8.41 -4.30 9.98
N THR A 243 -7.56 -4.51 10.98
CA THR A 243 -7.46 -5.80 11.69
C THR A 243 -8.61 -6.06 12.65
N GLU A 244 -9.33 -5.01 13.04
CA GLU A 244 -10.47 -5.08 13.97
C GLU A 244 -11.79 -5.36 13.26
N ILE A 245 -11.96 -4.79 12.04
CA ILE A 245 -13.24 -4.78 11.36
C ILE A 245 -13.39 -5.83 10.26
N TYR A 246 -12.27 -6.34 9.72
CA TYR A 246 -12.32 -7.38 8.70
C TYR A 246 -12.13 -8.78 9.29
N PRO A 247 -12.80 -9.80 8.73
CA PRO A 247 -12.67 -11.18 9.22
C PRO A 247 -11.23 -11.69 9.04
N ARG A 248 -10.74 -12.40 10.04
CA ARG A 248 -9.46 -13.09 9.98
C ARG A 248 -9.50 -14.19 8.92
N ALA A 249 -8.46 -14.26 8.10
CA ALA A 249 -8.37 -15.19 6.97
C ALA A 249 -7.42 -16.37 7.21
N SER A 250 -6.61 -16.34 8.28
CA SER A 250 -5.65 -17.39 8.60
C SER A 250 -5.33 -17.45 10.10
N ASP A 251 -5.09 -18.66 10.57
CA ASP A 251 -4.56 -18.90 11.93
C ASP A 251 -3.02 -18.98 11.95
N LYS A 252 -2.39 -19.09 10.76
CA LYS A 252 -0.94 -19.27 10.62
C LYS A 252 -0.19 -17.95 10.50
N VAL A 253 -0.86 -16.91 9.99
CA VAL A 253 -0.31 -15.58 9.78
C VAL A 253 -1.36 -14.52 10.09
N ASP A 254 -0.92 -13.32 10.34
CA ASP A 254 -1.77 -12.15 10.49
C ASP A 254 -2.33 -11.72 9.13
N ALA A 255 -3.50 -12.26 8.78
CA ALA A 255 -4.18 -12.01 7.51
C ALA A 255 -5.68 -11.76 7.69
N TRP A 256 -6.23 -10.81 6.92
CA TRP A 256 -7.64 -10.40 6.96
C TRP A 256 -8.24 -10.36 5.56
N ALA A 257 -9.50 -10.81 5.44
CA ALA A 257 -10.24 -10.92 4.17
C ALA A 257 -10.96 -9.61 3.83
N LEU A 258 -10.36 -8.75 3.02
CA LEU A 258 -10.88 -7.43 2.67
C LEU A 258 -11.99 -7.45 1.60
N HIS A 259 -12.14 -8.54 0.87
CA HIS A 259 -13.22 -8.77 -0.09
C HIS A 259 -14.56 -9.09 0.59
N LEU A 260 -14.55 -9.36 1.89
CA LEU A 260 -15.75 -9.51 2.72
C LEU A 260 -16.14 -8.16 3.34
N PRO A 261 -17.41 -7.95 3.69
CA PRO A 261 -17.82 -6.70 4.33
C PRO A 261 -17.19 -6.54 5.72
N PRO A 262 -16.86 -5.31 6.13
CA PRO A 262 -16.39 -5.05 7.49
C PRO A 262 -17.52 -5.25 8.51
N SER A 263 -17.16 -5.58 9.76
CA SER A 263 -18.11 -5.77 10.86
C SER A 263 -18.83 -4.50 11.32
N ARG A 264 -18.27 -3.32 11.00
CA ARG A 264 -18.92 -2.02 11.17
C ARG A 264 -18.76 -1.17 9.90
N SER A 265 -19.79 -0.42 9.56
CA SER A 265 -19.77 0.48 8.41
C SER A 265 -19.21 1.86 8.79
N PHE A 266 -18.56 2.50 7.82
CA PHE A 266 -18.18 3.91 7.86
C PHE A 266 -19.21 4.82 7.16
N ALA A 267 -20.25 4.24 6.55
CA ALA A 267 -21.38 5.01 6.04
C ALA A 267 -22.12 5.65 7.24
N LYS A 268 -22.40 6.96 7.11
CA LYS A 268 -23.20 7.70 8.09
C LYS A 268 -24.67 7.49 7.84
#